data_9a97e3257bdc483ad924afe1a6bc2530
#
_entry.id   9a97e3257bdc483ad924afe1a6bc2530
#
_cell.length_a   1.000
_cell.length_b   1.000
_cell.length_c   1.000
_cell.angle_alpha   90.00
_cell.angle_beta   90.00
_cell.angle_gamma   90.00
#
_symmetry.space_group_name_H-M   'P 1'
#
loop_
_entity.id
_entity.type
_entity.pdbx_description
1 polymer ?
#
loop_
_entity_poly.entity_id
_entity_poly.type
_entity_poly.pdbx_seq_one_letter_code
_entity_poly.pdbx_strand_id
1 'polypeptide(L)'
;MRILFYGDSITDVGRNRDGEHPAFKMGMGYPNLIAAELAYEDPNGYEFFNRGISGNRIVDLYARIKMDVWNLKPDVLSILIGVNDVWHEIEYENGVELDRWEKIYRTMLTETLERLPNLKIILCEPFVLKGEATEGEGRWEKFQGVREYAKVVEKIAKDYGLPFVALQDKFDAAAEKNGAVKYLYDGVHPASAGAKLIANEWMKAFEEIKK
;
A
#
# COMPACT_ATOMS: atom_id res chain seq x y z
N MET A 1 5.31 9.84 17.50
CA MET A 1 4.79 8.59 16.91
C MET A 1 5.49 8.33 15.58
N ARG A 2 6.02 7.13 15.35
CA ARG A 2 6.69 6.71 14.11
C ARG A 2 5.71 6.02 13.19
N ILE A 3 5.48 6.56 12.01
CA ILE A 3 4.56 6.01 11.00
C ILE A 3 5.39 5.54 9.79
N LEU A 4 5.24 4.28 9.43
CA LEU A 4 5.95 3.65 8.32
C LEU A 4 4.98 3.16 7.24
N PHE A 5 5.19 3.59 6.01
CA PHE A 5 4.48 3.13 4.82
C PHE A 5 5.33 2.09 4.08
N TYR A 6 4.78 0.90 3.87
CA TYR A 6 5.45 -0.27 3.30
C TYR A 6 4.68 -0.80 2.11
N GLY A 7 5.34 -0.93 0.97
CA GLY A 7 4.66 -1.33 -0.25
C GLY A 7 5.55 -1.25 -1.50
N ASP A 8 4.90 -1.10 -2.62
CA ASP A 8 5.47 -1.05 -3.96
C ASP A 8 5.58 0.37 -4.55
N SER A 9 5.42 0.52 -5.88
CA SER A 9 5.45 1.80 -6.60
C SER A 9 4.35 2.77 -6.16
N ILE A 10 3.18 2.27 -5.76
CA ILE A 10 2.06 3.08 -5.28
C ILE A 10 2.43 3.80 -3.96
N THR A 11 3.31 3.20 -3.18
CA THR A 11 3.85 3.78 -1.95
C THR A 11 5.13 4.57 -2.20
N ASP A 12 6.03 4.09 -3.06
CA ASP A 12 7.33 4.71 -3.39
C ASP A 12 7.16 6.11 -3.99
N VAL A 13 6.45 6.21 -5.10
CA VAL A 13 6.17 7.43 -5.90
C VAL A 13 7.34 8.43 -5.91
N GLY A 14 8.54 7.96 -6.30
CA GLY A 14 9.73 8.79 -6.44
C GLY A 14 10.32 9.32 -5.13
N ARG A 15 10.14 8.56 -4.02
CA ARG A 15 10.79 8.93 -2.76
C ARG A 15 12.31 8.98 -2.89
N ASN A 16 12.95 9.93 -2.25
CA ASN A 16 14.40 9.97 -2.16
C ASN A 16 14.89 8.89 -1.18
N ARG A 17 15.72 7.97 -1.68
CA ARG A 17 16.29 6.85 -0.89
C ARG A 17 17.56 7.23 -0.15
N ASP A 18 18.29 8.20 -0.67
CA ASP A 18 19.61 8.59 -0.14
C ASP A 18 19.50 9.45 1.13
N GLY A 19 18.29 9.87 1.48
CA GLY A 19 17.99 10.50 2.76
C GLY A 19 18.50 11.93 2.93
N GLU A 20 19.12 12.51 1.91
CA GLU A 20 19.78 13.80 1.99
C GLU A 20 18.82 15.00 2.06
N HIS A 21 17.59 14.85 1.52
CA HIS A 21 16.63 15.96 1.53
C HIS A 21 15.31 15.57 2.19
N PRO A 22 14.98 16.15 3.36
CA PRO A 22 13.76 15.78 4.11
C PRO A 22 12.47 15.92 3.31
N ALA A 23 12.36 16.93 2.43
CA ALA A 23 11.16 17.21 1.64
C ALA A 23 10.80 16.10 0.64
N PHE A 24 11.76 15.26 0.22
CA PHE A 24 11.52 14.23 -0.79
C PHE A 24 11.51 12.79 -0.21
N LYS A 25 11.68 12.64 1.10
CA LYS A 25 11.68 11.32 1.76
C LYS A 25 10.38 10.56 1.60
N MET A 26 9.27 11.28 1.50
CA MET A 26 7.93 10.68 1.43
C MET A 26 7.45 10.46 0.01
N GLY A 27 8.20 10.90 -1.01
CA GLY A 27 7.76 10.84 -2.40
C GLY A 27 6.64 11.84 -2.71
N MET A 28 5.88 11.58 -3.78
CA MET A 28 4.79 12.46 -4.23
C MET A 28 3.39 11.81 -4.12
N GLY A 29 3.29 10.65 -3.48
CA GLY A 29 2.07 9.85 -3.35
C GLY A 29 1.29 10.10 -2.06
N TYR A 30 0.38 9.17 -1.77
CA TYR A 30 -0.46 9.22 -0.57
C TYR A 30 0.33 9.30 0.75
N PRO A 31 1.54 8.70 0.90
CA PRO A 31 2.32 8.84 2.13
C PRO A 31 2.70 10.30 2.43
N ASN A 32 3.04 11.06 1.38
CA ASN A 32 3.38 12.47 1.53
C ASN A 32 2.17 13.33 1.91
N LEU A 33 0.99 13.04 1.36
CA LEU A 33 -0.24 13.76 1.71
C LEU A 33 -0.64 13.52 3.16
N ILE A 34 -0.53 12.28 3.65
CA ILE A 34 -0.78 11.93 5.05
C ILE A 34 0.24 12.61 5.96
N ALA A 35 1.52 12.52 5.61
CA ALA A 35 2.58 13.14 6.39
C ALA A 35 2.42 14.68 6.49
N ALA A 36 2.01 15.32 5.39
CA ALA A 36 1.76 16.77 5.37
C ALA A 36 0.58 17.16 6.28
N GLU A 37 -0.51 16.38 6.25
CA GLU A 37 -1.70 16.64 7.08
C GLU A 37 -1.39 16.48 8.57
N LEU A 38 -0.79 15.36 8.97
CA LEU A 38 -0.44 15.09 10.37
C LEU A 38 0.65 16.03 10.90
N ALA A 39 1.67 16.35 10.10
CA ALA A 39 2.72 17.29 10.50
C ALA A 39 2.21 18.74 10.59
N TYR A 40 1.16 19.11 9.84
CA TYR A 40 0.51 20.40 9.99
C TYR A 40 -0.26 20.51 11.31
N GLU A 41 -0.92 19.42 11.73
CA GLU A 41 -1.64 19.37 13.01
C GLU A 41 -0.68 19.37 14.21
N ASP A 42 0.39 18.57 14.15
CA ASP A 42 1.41 18.49 15.21
C ASP A 42 2.82 18.30 14.61
N PRO A 43 3.55 19.40 14.37
CA PRO A 43 4.88 19.35 13.74
C PRO A 43 5.94 18.53 14.47
N ASN A 44 5.76 18.28 15.75
CA ASN A 44 6.70 17.53 16.59
C ASN A 44 6.17 16.14 16.99
N GLY A 45 4.91 15.81 16.64
CA GLY A 45 4.24 14.58 17.08
C GLY A 45 4.63 13.35 16.28
N TYR A 46 5.15 13.52 15.07
CA TYR A 46 5.30 12.42 14.12
C TYR A 46 6.67 12.36 13.46
N GLU A 47 7.14 11.14 13.24
CA GLU A 47 8.27 10.81 12.38
C GLU A 47 7.78 9.85 11.29
N PHE A 48 8.04 10.17 10.01
CA PHE A 48 7.51 9.43 8.88
C PHE A 48 8.61 8.69 8.11
N PHE A 49 8.29 7.46 7.68
CA PHE A 49 9.14 6.62 6.86
C PHE A 49 8.36 6.09 5.66
N ASN A 50 8.83 6.39 4.45
CA ASN A 50 8.37 5.71 3.25
C ASN A 50 9.37 4.61 2.89
N ARG A 51 8.92 3.35 2.90
CA ARG A 51 9.67 2.15 2.53
C ARG A 51 9.05 1.43 1.34
N GLY A 52 8.33 2.17 0.49
CA GLY A 52 7.92 1.69 -0.83
C GLY A 52 9.11 1.43 -1.73
N ILE A 53 9.05 0.37 -2.54
CA ILE A 53 10.01 0.08 -3.63
C ILE A 53 9.22 -0.38 -4.84
N SER A 54 9.32 0.37 -5.94
CA SER A 54 8.64 0.07 -7.20
C SER A 54 8.91 -1.37 -7.66
N GLY A 55 7.86 -2.06 -8.13
CA GLY A 55 7.92 -3.42 -8.60
C GLY A 55 7.86 -4.50 -7.51
N ASN A 56 7.87 -4.15 -6.22
CA ASN A 56 7.85 -5.16 -5.17
C ASN A 56 6.55 -5.95 -5.12
N ARG A 57 6.69 -7.25 -4.89
CA ARG A 57 5.67 -8.25 -4.58
C ARG A 57 5.69 -8.55 -3.08
N ILE A 58 4.78 -9.38 -2.60
CA ILE A 58 4.78 -9.79 -1.19
C ILE A 58 6.09 -10.46 -0.75
N VAL A 59 6.68 -11.28 -1.60
CA VAL A 59 7.96 -11.95 -1.35
C VAL A 59 9.11 -10.97 -1.16
N ASP A 60 9.10 -9.87 -1.90
CA ASP A 60 10.12 -8.83 -1.83
C ASP A 60 9.97 -8.00 -0.54
N LEU A 61 8.72 -7.75 -0.10
CA LEU A 61 8.46 -7.16 1.21
C LEU A 61 9.00 -8.06 2.33
N TYR A 62 8.65 -9.34 2.31
CA TYR A 62 9.10 -10.28 3.32
C TYR A 62 10.62 -10.37 3.39
N ALA A 63 11.31 -10.40 2.26
CA ALA A 63 12.77 -10.49 2.19
C ALA A 63 13.48 -9.31 2.89
N ARG A 64 12.91 -8.11 2.88
CA ARG A 64 13.53 -6.90 3.44
C ARG A 64 12.91 -6.39 4.73
N ILE A 65 11.94 -7.12 5.31
CA ILE A 65 11.16 -6.66 6.47
C ILE A 65 12.00 -6.37 7.71
N LYS A 66 13.06 -7.14 7.92
CA LYS A 66 13.96 -6.92 9.06
C LYS A 66 14.61 -5.53 9.02
N MET A 67 15.13 -5.16 7.86
CA MET A 67 15.84 -3.90 7.68
C MET A 67 14.85 -2.72 7.65
N ASP A 68 13.74 -2.87 6.94
CA ASP A 68 12.84 -1.77 6.64
C ASP A 68 11.74 -1.54 7.69
N VAL A 69 11.43 -2.56 8.51
CA VAL A 69 10.38 -2.46 9.53
C VAL A 69 10.93 -2.74 10.93
N TRP A 70 11.46 -3.95 11.17
CA TRP A 70 11.80 -4.37 12.54
C TRP A 70 12.90 -3.52 13.18
N ASN A 71 13.94 -3.17 12.40
CA ASN A 71 15.02 -2.33 12.88
C ASN A 71 14.60 -0.87 13.11
N LEU A 72 13.59 -0.40 12.39
CA LEU A 72 13.06 0.97 12.55
C LEU A 72 12.09 1.09 13.72
N LYS A 73 11.49 -0.01 14.15
CA LYS A 73 10.55 -0.07 15.28
C LYS A 73 9.47 1.00 15.19
N PRO A 74 8.63 1.01 14.12
CA PRO A 74 7.55 1.96 14.01
C PRO A 74 6.47 1.74 15.07
N ASP A 75 5.70 2.77 15.38
CA ASP A 75 4.48 2.68 16.19
C ASP A 75 3.27 2.29 15.32
N VAL A 76 3.29 2.70 14.05
CA VAL A 76 2.26 2.39 13.06
C VAL A 76 2.93 1.91 11.76
N LEU A 77 2.46 0.77 11.24
CA LEU A 77 2.86 0.19 9.95
C LEU A 77 1.66 0.17 9.01
N SER A 78 1.77 0.84 7.87
CA SER A 78 0.81 0.77 6.78
C SER A 78 1.34 -0.14 5.68
N ILE A 79 0.55 -1.13 5.23
CA ILE A 79 0.95 -2.07 4.17
C ILE A 79 -0.03 -1.96 3.00
N LEU A 80 0.49 -1.66 1.80
CA LEU A 80 -0.24 -1.69 0.53
C LEU A 80 0.58 -2.48 -0.49
N ILE A 81 0.12 -3.69 -0.85
CA ILE A 81 0.82 -4.63 -1.72
C ILE A 81 -0.17 -5.59 -2.41
N GLY A 82 0.16 -6.10 -3.58
CA GLY A 82 -0.60 -7.16 -4.26
C GLY A 82 -0.74 -6.99 -5.77
N VAL A 83 -0.67 -5.77 -6.30
CA VAL A 83 -0.82 -5.53 -7.74
C VAL A 83 0.32 -6.15 -8.57
N ASN A 84 1.56 -6.07 -8.07
CA ASN A 84 2.72 -6.61 -8.77
C ASN A 84 2.80 -8.14 -8.71
N ASP A 85 2.16 -8.76 -7.74
CA ASP A 85 2.07 -10.22 -7.66
C ASP A 85 1.27 -10.77 -8.85
N VAL A 86 0.27 -10.01 -9.33
CA VAL A 86 -0.47 -10.28 -10.56
C VAL A 86 0.27 -9.75 -11.80
N TRP A 87 0.78 -8.52 -11.74
CA TRP A 87 1.41 -7.90 -12.90
C TRP A 87 2.65 -8.67 -13.37
N HIS A 88 3.51 -9.10 -12.44
CA HIS A 88 4.69 -9.87 -12.77
C HIS A 88 4.35 -11.27 -13.31
N GLU A 89 3.20 -11.85 -12.96
CA GLU A 89 2.72 -13.06 -13.59
C GLU A 89 2.35 -12.82 -15.06
N ILE A 90 1.70 -11.70 -15.33
CA ILE A 90 1.28 -11.34 -16.70
C ILE A 90 2.49 -11.07 -17.62
N GLU A 91 3.51 -10.37 -17.11
CA GLU A 91 4.64 -9.90 -17.91
C GLU A 91 5.81 -10.89 -17.97
N TYR A 92 6.06 -11.61 -16.88
CA TYR A 92 7.33 -12.31 -16.68
C TYR A 92 7.17 -13.76 -16.21
N GLU A 93 5.94 -14.25 -16.07
CA GLU A 93 5.65 -15.54 -15.42
C GLU A 93 6.36 -15.66 -14.05
N ASN A 94 6.37 -14.56 -13.31
CA ASN A 94 7.05 -14.42 -12.03
C ASN A 94 6.18 -13.71 -10.99
N GLY A 95 4.89 -14.02 -11.00
CA GLY A 95 3.95 -13.61 -9.97
C GLY A 95 4.10 -14.41 -8.68
N VAL A 96 3.17 -14.20 -7.77
CA VAL A 96 3.06 -15.01 -6.56
C VAL A 96 1.61 -15.49 -6.47
N GLU A 97 1.41 -16.79 -6.58
CA GLU A 97 0.11 -17.42 -6.57
C GLU A 97 -0.64 -17.11 -5.25
N LEU A 98 -1.94 -16.94 -5.33
CA LEU A 98 -2.77 -16.40 -4.25
C LEU A 98 -2.62 -17.15 -2.90
N ASP A 99 -2.56 -18.49 -2.93
CA ASP A 99 -2.42 -19.30 -1.72
C ASP A 99 -1.04 -19.17 -1.07
N ARG A 100 0.01 -19.07 -1.89
CA ARG A 100 1.38 -18.80 -1.45
C ARG A 100 1.51 -17.37 -0.92
N TRP A 101 0.87 -16.42 -1.60
CA TRP A 101 0.84 -15.01 -1.21
C TRP A 101 0.17 -14.82 0.17
N GLU A 102 -1.00 -15.45 0.40
CA GLU A 102 -1.66 -15.42 1.71
C GLU A 102 -0.76 -15.99 2.82
N LYS A 103 -0.09 -17.12 2.58
CA LYS A 103 0.83 -17.72 3.54
C LYS A 103 1.98 -16.78 3.92
N ILE A 104 2.60 -16.15 2.91
CA ILE A 104 3.73 -15.22 3.13
C ILE A 104 3.24 -13.98 3.88
N TYR A 105 2.08 -13.43 3.50
CA TYR A 105 1.51 -12.26 4.17
C TYR A 105 1.25 -12.55 5.66
N ARG A 106 0.60 -13.68 5.97
CA ARG A 106 0.34 -14.10 7.35
C ARG A 106 1.61 -14.36 8.13
N THR A 107 2.60 -15.02 7.54
CA THR A 107 3.91 -15.23 8.16
C THR A 107 4.57 -13.89 8.50
N MET A 108 4.59 -12.97 7.55
CA MET A 108 5.13 -11.62 7.71
C MET A 108 4.47 -10.86 8.87
N LEU A 109 3.14 -10.90 8.98
CA LEU A 109 2.40 -10.26 10.06
C LEU A 109 2.68 -10.93 11.42
N THR A 110 2.61 -12.25 11.48
CA THR A 110 2.83 -13.01 12.72
C THR A 110 4.22 -12.73 13.29
N GLU A 111 5.26 -12.87 12.47
CA GLU A 111 6.63 -12.60 12.90
C GLU A 111 6.86 -11.15 13.30
N THR A 112 6.15 -10.21 12.64
CA THR A 112 6.26 -8.78 12.96
C THR A 112 5.60 -8.48 14.30
N LEU A 113 4.41 -9.00 14.55
CA LEU A 113 3.69 -8.81 15.83
C LEU A 113 4.40 -9.50 17.00
N GLU A 114 5.03 -10.66 16.78
CA GLU A 114 5.88 -11.31 17.80
C GLU A 114 7.06 -10.43 18.22
N ARG A 115 7.69 -9.73 17.27
CA ARG A 115 8.84 -8.85 17.52
C ARG A 115 8.46 -7.47 18.02
N LEU A 116 7.31 -6.97 17.60
CA LEU A 116 6.81 -5.63 17.89
C LEU A 116 5.37 -5.72 18.41
N PRO A 117 5.15 -6.23 19.63
CA PRO A 117 3.81 -6.54 20.15
C PRO A 117 2.89 -5.34 20.33
N ASN A 118 3.44 -4.13 20.36
CA ASN A 118 2.68 -2.88 20.49
C ASN A 118 2.47 -2.17 19.14
N LEU A 119 2.96 -2.75 18.04
CA LEU A 119 2.82 -2.18 16.71
C LEU A 119 1.35 -2.17 16.28
N LYS A 120 0.88 -1.02 15.87
CA LYS A 120 -0.42 -0.86 15.20
C LYS A 120 -0.22 -1.04 13.70
N ILE A 121 -1.04 -1.88 13.06
CA ILE A 121 -0.90 -2.19 11.63
C ILE A 121 -2.19 -1.78 10.92
N ILE A 122 -2.07 -1.08 9.79
CA ILE A 122 -3.16 -0.74 8.87
C ILE A 122 -2.92 -1.49 7.56
N LEU A 123 -3.88 -2.32 7.15
CA LEU A 123 -3.83 -3.04 5.88
C LEU A 123 -4.65 -2.30 4.83
N CYS A 124 -4.02 -1.97 3.69
CA CYS A 124 -4.68 -1.30 2.59
C CYS A 124 -5.01 -2.30 1.48
N GLU A 125 -6.20 -2.17 0.92
CA GLU A 125 -6.68 -2.97 -0.20
C GLU A 125 -5.84 -2.70 -1.46
N PRO A 126 -5.27 -3.72 -2.14
CA PRO A 126 -4.77 -3.55 -3.49
C PRO A 126 -5.93 -3.32 -4.46
N PHE A 127 -5.73 -2.50 -5.47
CA PHE A 127 -6.76 -2.06 -6.39
C PHE A 127 -6.25 -1.98 -7.83
N VAL A 128 -7.18 -1.94 -8.78
CA VAL A 128 -6.91 -1.79 -10.21
C VAL A 128 -8.11 -1.20 -10.93
N LEU A 129 -7.85 -0.35 -11.93
CA LEU A 129 -8.85 0.13 -12.89
C LEU A 129 -8.42 -0.21 -14.32
N LYS A 130 -9.33 -0.05 -15.29
CA LYS A 130 -8.95 -0.06 -16.70
C LYS A 130 -8.10 1.17 -17.02
N GLY A 131 -7.00 0.95 -17.72
CA GLY A 131 -6.11 2.00 -18.16
C GLY A 131 -4.98 1.45 -19.03
N GLU A 132 -4.07 2.30 -19.49
CA GLU A 132 -3.04 1.97 -20.47
C GLU A 132 -2.23 0.70 -20.11
N ALA A 133 -1.87 0.52 -18.85
CA ALA A 133 -1.09 -0.64 -18.40
C ALA A 133 -1.93 -1.91 -18.20
N THR A 134 -3.23 -1.78 -18.01
CA THR A 134 -4.12 -2.90 -17.64
C THR A 134 -5.03 -3.35 -18.77
N GLU A 135 -5.16 -2.57 -19.85
CA GLU A 135 -5.94 -2.89 -21.05
C GLU A 135 -5.11 -3.63 -22.09
N GLY A 136 -5.77 -4.29 -23.04
CA GLY A 136 -5.20 -5.08 -24.11
C GLY A 136 -5.89 -6.44 -24.20
N GLU A 137 -5.56 -7.21 -25.23
CA GLU A 137 -6.20 -8.51 -25.51
C GLU A 137 -5.96 -9.49 -24.34
N GLY A 138 -7.04 -9.83 -23.63
CA GLY A 138 -7.02 -10.72 -22.46
C GLY A 138 -6.27 -10.18 -21.22
N ARG A 139 -5.74 -8.96 -21.29
CA ARG A 139 -4.92 -8.37 -20.23
C ARG A 139 -5.78 -7.92 -19.04
N TRP A 140 -6.88 -7.22 -19.35
CA TRP A 140 -7.79 -6.76 -18.29
C TRP A 140 -8.38 -7.91 -17.48
N GLU A 141 -8.75 -9.00 -18.13
CA GLU A 141 -9.27 -10.20 -17.47
C GLU A 141 -8.26 -10.76 -16.45
N LYS A 142 -6.99 -10.75 -16.78
CA LYS A 142 -5.92 -11.19 -15.87
C LYS A 142 -5.74 -10.21 -14.71
N PHE A 143 -5.75 -8.89 -14.96
CA PHE A 143 -5.64 -7.89 -13.91
C PHE A 143 -6.82 -7.89 -12.92
N GLN A 144 -8.01 -8.38 -13.31
CA GLN A 144 -9.10 -8.64 -12.38
C GLN A 144 -8.68 -9.56 -11.21
N GLY A 145 -7.64 -10.37 -11.41
CA GLY A 145 -7.05 -11.18 -10.35
C GLY A 145 -6.64 -10.37 -9.11
N VAL A 146 -6.28 -9.08 -9.24
CA VAL A 146 -5.95 -8.20 -8.11
C VAL A 146 -7.09 -8.15 -7.09
N ARG A 147 -8.35 -8.24 -7.54
CA ARG A 147 -9.53 -8.25 -6.65
C ARG A 147 -9.59 -9.49 -5.75
N GLU A 148 -9.00 -10.61 -6.17
CA GLU A 148 -8.90 -11.81 -5.31
C GLU A 148 -7.87 -11.61 -4.20
N TYR A 149 -6.75 -10.96 -4.48
CA TYR A 149 -5.77 -10.56 -3.46
C TYR A 149 -6.38 -9.54 -2.48
N ALA A 150 -7.20 -8.60 -2.97
CA ALA A 150 -7.95 -7.66 -2.14
C ALA A 150 -8.84 -8.37 -1.10
N LYS A 151 -9.63 -9.36 -1.53
CA LYS A 151 -10.46 -10.19 -0.63
C LYS A 151 -9.62 -10.92 0.43
N VAL A 152 -8.42 -11.38 0.06
CA VAL A 152 -7.52 -12.03 1.01
C VAL A 152 -6.97 -11.03 2.02
N VAL A 153 -6.63 -9.79 1.62
CA VAL A 153 -6.20 -8.74 2.58
C VAL A 153 -7.32 -8.41 3.56
N GLU A 154 -8.56 -8.27 3.09
CA GLU A 154 -9.72 -8.03 3.95
C GLU A 154 -9.91 -9.16 4.98
N LYS A 155 -9.83 -10.43 4.51
CA LYS A 155 -9.90 -11.60 5.39
C LYS A 155 -8.77 -11.60 6.42
N ILE A 156 -7.54 -11.32 6.01
CA ILE A 156 -6.39 -11.23 6.92
C ILE A 156 -6.62 -10.12 7.96
N ALA A 157 -7.06 -8.94 7.55
CA ALA A 157 -7.36 -7.84 8.46
C ALA A 157 -8.39 -8.26 9.52
N LYS A 158 -9.46 -8.91 9.11
CA LYS A 158 -10.49 -9.45 10.02
C LYS A 158 -9.93 -10.50 10.98
N ASP A 159 -9.14 -11.45 10.47
CA ASP A 159 -8.58 -12.55 11.27
C ASP A 159 -7.63 -12.07 12.36
N TYR A 160 -6.88 -10.97 12.08
CA TYR A 160 -5.93 -10.36 13.02
C TYR A 160 -6.52 -9.19 13.81
N GLY A 161 -7.78 -8.80 13.56
CA GLY A 161 -8.42 -7.64 14.21
C GLY A 161 -7.76 -6.30 13.85
N LEU A 162 -7.25 -6.16 12.62
CA LEU A 162 -6.54 -4.98 12.13
C LEU A 162 -7.46 -4.06 11.31
N PRO A 163 -7.26 -2.74 11.35
CA PRO A 163 -7.93 -1.81 10.44
C PRO A 163 -7.67 -2.17 8.97
N PHE A 164 -8.74 -2.12 8.17
CA PHE A 164 -8.71 -2.34 6.73
C PHE A 164 -9.15 -1.09 5.98
N VAL A 165 -8.33 -0.63 5.05
CA VAL A 165 -8.65 0.51 4.18
C VAL A 165 -9.19 -0.03 2.86
N ALA A 166 -10.51 -0.04 2.71
CA ALA A 166 -11.20 -0.41 1.48
C ALA A 166 -11.02 0.67 0.41
N LEU A 167 -10.48 0.30 -0.75
CA LEU A 167 -10.10 1.23 -1.81
C LEU A 167 -10.75 0.92 -3.16
N GLN A 168 -10.94 -0.35 -3.52
CA GLN A 168 -11.39 -0.73 -4.85
C GLN A 168 -12.75 -0.11 -5.21
N ASP A 169 -13.74 -0.25 -4.35
CA ASP A 169 -15.08 0.31 -4.59
C ASP A 169 -15.06 1.86 -4.67
N LYS A 170 -14.13 2.50 -3.93
CA LYS A 170 -13.94 3.96 -3.99
C LYS A 170 -13.36 4.39 -5.33
N PHE A 171 -12.39 3.64 -5.84
CA PHE A 171 -11.82 3.87 -7.17
C PHE A 171 -12.83 3.59 -8.27
N ASP A 172 -13.60 2.50 -8.19
CA ASP A 172 -14.65 2.16 -9.15
C ASP A 172 -15.70 3.29 -9.23
N ALA A 173 -16.23 3.75 -8.10
CA ALA A 173 -17.20 4.83 -8.05
C ALA A 173 -16.63 6.18 -8.55
N ALA A 174 -15.38 6.47 -8.23
CA ALA A 174 -14.71 7.69 -8.66
C ALA A 174 -14.44 7.66 -10.18
N ALA A 175 -14.04 6.51 -10.71
CA ALA A 175 -13.80 6.30 -12.13
C ALA A 175 -15.08 6.38 -12.96
N GLU A 176 -16.18 5.80 -12.49
CA GLU A 176 -17.50 5.89 -13.12
C GLU A 176 -17.94 7.36 -13.28
N LYS A 177 -17.73 8.17 -12.26
CA LYS A 177 -18.13 9.58 -12.24
C LYS A 177 -17.25 10.49 -13.10
N ASN A 178 -15.92 10.28 -13.10
CA ASN A 178 -14.97 11.27 -13.63
C ASN A 178 -13.96 10.69 -14.62
N GLY A 179 -13.99 9.39 -14.89
CA GLY A 179 -13.01 8.67 -15.72
C GLY A 179 -11.81 8.16 -14.94
N ALA A 180 -11.40 6.93 -15.22
CA ALA A 180 -10.35 6.19 -14.50
C ALA A 180 -9.01 6.92 -14.49
N VAL A 181 -8.58 7.49 -15.62
CA VAL A 181 -7.27 8.17 -15.78
C VAL A 181 -7.07 9.36 -14.83
N LYS A 182 -8.15 9.93 -14.30
CA LYS A 182 -8.07 11.02 -13.32
C LYS A 182 -7.60 10.54 -11.94
N TYR A 183 -7.78 9.26 -11.67
CA TYR A 183 -7.43 8.62 -10.39
C TYR A 183 -6.25 7.68 -10.51
N LEU A 184 -6.24 6.79 -11.51
CA LEU A 184 -5.12 5.91 -11.82
C LEU A 184 -4.71 6.17 -13.28
N TYR A 185 -3.57 6.84 -13.48
CA TYR A 185 -3.21 7.36 -14.80
C TYR A 185 -2.96 6.28 -15.86
N ASP A 186 -2.59 5.08 -15.41
CA ASP A 186 -2.35 3.91 -16.26
C ASP A 186 -3.20 2.69 -15.90
N GLY A 187 -4.12 2.84 -14.92
CA GLY A 187 -4.95 1.77 -14.37
C GLY A 187 -4.43 1.18 -13.07
N VAL A 188 -3.20 1.49 -12.67
CA VAL A 188 -2.55 1.01 -11.43
C VAL A 188 -2.03 2.16 -10.56
N HIS A 189 -1.27 3.07 -11.14
CA HIS A 189 -0.56 4.11 -10.39
C HIS A 189 -1.43 5.36 -10.16
N PRO A 190 -1.53 5.83 -8.91
CA PRO A 190 -2.37 6.97 -8.58
C PRO A 190 -1.87 8.27 -9.19
N ALA A 191 -2.76 8.98 -9.88
CA ALA A 191 -2.64 10.42 -10.11
C ALA A 191 -2.94 11.17 -8.80
N SER A 192 -2.78 12.50 -8.80
CA SER A 192 -2.97 13.30 -7.58
C SER A 192 -4.32 13.09 -6.89
N ALA A 193 -5.40 12.95 -7.67
CA ALA A 193 -6.73 12.67 -7.12
C ALA A 193 -6.84 11.28 -6.49
N GLY A 194 -6.22 10.27 -7.11
CA GLY A 194 -6.13 8.91 -6.56
C GLY A 194 -5.30 8.85 -5.29
N ALA A 195 -4.14 9.53 -5.26
CA ALA A 195 -3.31 9.62 -4.07
C ALA A 195 -4.08 10.27 -2.90
N LYS A 196 -4.85 11.34 -3.17
CA LYS A 196 -5.68 11.99 -2.14
C LYS A 196 -6.85 11.10 -1.69
N LEU A 197 -7.45 10.32 -2.59
CA LEU A 197 -8.46 9.34 -2.23
C LEU A 197 -7.89 8.32 -1.23
N ILE A 198 -6.73 7.72 -1.52
CA ILE A 198 -6.07 6.78 -0.62
C ILE A 198 -5.78 7.44 0.73
N ALA A 199 -5.20 8.65 0.72
CA ALA A 199 -4.87 9.37 1.94
C ALA A 199 -6.11 9.63 2.81
N ASN A 200 -7.22 10.04 2.21
CA ASN A 200 -8.47 10.30 2.96
C ASN A 200 -9.03 9.03 3.62
N GLU A 201 -9.03 7.90 2.90
CA GLU A 201 -9.53 6.64 3.48
C GLU A 201 -8.57 6.10 4.54
N TRP A 202 -7.25 6.23 4.32
CA TRP A 202 -6.24 5.86 5.30
C TRP A 202 -6.37 6.68 6.60
N MET A 203 -6.58 7.98 6.52
CA MET A 203 -6.76 8.85 7.69
C MET A 203 -7.95 8.43 8.55
N LYS A 204 -9.05 7.94 7.96
CA LYS A 204 -10.18 7.40 8.72
C LYS A 204 -9.77 6.18 9.55
N ALA A 205 -9.07 5.23 8.94
CA ALA A 205 -8.57 4.04 9.65
C ALA A 205 -7.54 4.40 10.74
N PHE A 206 -6.70 5.42 10.49
CA PHE A 206 -5.74 5.90 11.46
C PHE A 206 -6.39 6.52 12.70
N GLU A 207 -7.46 7.29 12.53
CA GLU A 207 -8.21 7.88 13.67
C GLU A 207 -8.79 6.82 14.61
N GLU A 208 -9.10 5.62 14.13
CA GLU A 208 -9.58 4.51 14.95
C GLU A 208 -8.51 3.98 15.91
N ILE A 209 -7.22 4.06 15.51
CA ILE A 209 -6.09 3.50 16.26
C ILE A 209 -5.18 4.56 16.90
N LYS A 210 -5.36 5.83 16.59
CA LYS A 210 -4.51 6.94 17.06
C LYS A 210 -4.46 7.08 18.58
N LYS A 211 -5.49 6.57 19.27
CA LYS A 211 -5.69 6.67 20.73
C LYS A 211 -4.70 5.81 21.53
#